data_67a98405432904336afc9ee6f8507b5c
#
_entry.id   67a98405432904336afc9ee6f8507b5c
#
_cell.length_a   1.000
_cell.length_b   1.000
_cell.length_c   1.000
_cell.angle_alpha   90.00
_cell.angle_beta   90.00
_cell.angle_gamma   90.00
#
_symmetry.space_group_name_H-M   'P 1'
#
loop_
_entity.id
_entity.type
_entity.pdbx_description
1 polymer ?
#
loop_
_entity_poly.entity_id
_entity_poly.type
_entity_poly.pdbx_seq_one_letter_code
_entity_poly.pdbx_strand_id
1 'polypeptide(L)'
;MITIDSLIGQMKSLFAIKTPVRFDTPEYIQFYNDLIQYIYENHFEESDEWKIISRNLVYTSTQRMATGEGNTILIQLDALKRRELELRFAIDWKLVHPDIIRVARSLYQDGHYFESARSAFIEINARVKKLFPELRGKDGKQLDGYPDRKSVV
;
A
#
# COMPACT_ATOMS: atom_id res chain seq x y z
N MET A 1 12.69 9.22 5.86
CA MET A 1 12.14 8.12 5.04
C MET A 1 11.48 8.74 3.83
N ILE A 2 11.89 8.33 2.63
CA ILE A 2 11.32 8.80 1.36
C ILE A 2 10.00 8.07 1.14
N THR A 3 8.94 8.79 0.74
CA THR A 3 7.63 8.21 0.45
C THR A 3 7.28 8.42 -1.01
N ILE A 4 6.45 7.54 -1.56
CA ILE A 4 5.98 7.67 -2.94
C ILE A 4 5.21 8.99 -3.16
N ASP A 5 4.46 9.45 -2.16
CA ASP A 5 3.75 10.74 -2.23
C ASP A 5 4.70 11.92 -2.30
N SER A 6 5.85 11.84 -1.60
CA SER A 6 6.92 12.85 -1.72
C SER A 6 7.50 12.89 -3.14
N LEU A 7 7.78 11.73 -3.75
CA LEU A 7 8.29 11.64 -5.12
C LEU A 7 7.30 12.19 -6.16
N ILE A 8 6.02 11.87 -6.01
CA ILE A 8 4.96 12.43 -6.87
C ILE A 8 4.89 13.96 -6.71
N GLY A 9 5.01 14.47 -5.48
CA GLY A 9 5.04 15.89 -5.19
C GLY A 9 6.24 16.59 -5.83
N GLN A 10 7.44 16.05 -5.69
CA GLN A 10 8.66 16.56 -6.31
C GLN A 10 8.55 16.59 -7.83
N MET A 11 8.07 15.52 -8.45
CA MET A 11 7.90 15.44 -9.89
C MET A 11 6.91 16.48 -10.42
N LYS A 12 5.77 16.67 -9.75
CA LYS A 12 4.81 17.73 -10.09
C LYS A 12 5.42 19.13 -9.97
N SER A 13 6.22 19.36 -8.94
CA SER A 13 6.91 20.64 -8.72
C SER A 13 7.94 20.94 -9.82
N LEU A 14 8.69 19.94 -10.28
CA LEU A 14 9.63 20.10 -11.39
C LEU A 14 8.97 20.65 -12.65
N PHE A 15 7.78 20.15 -13.00
CA PHE A 15 7.02 20.61 -14.18
C PHE A 15 6.30 21.95 -13.96
N ALA A 16 5.96 22.31 -12.72
CA ALA A 16 5.37 23.60 -12.41
C ALA A 16 6.37 24.76 -12.54
N ILE A 17 7.66 24.50 -12.29
CA ILE A 17 8.70 25.53 -12.28
C ILE A 17 9.20 25.80 -13.70
N LYS A 18 9.49 24.77 -14.48
CA LYS A 18 10.10 24.93 -15.81
C LYS A 18 9.97 23.69 -16.68
N THR A 19 9.40 23.81 -17.85
CA THR A 19 9.45 22.77 -18.90
C THR A 19 10.28 23.28 -20.09
N PRO A 20 11.12 22.45 -20.71
CA PRO A 20 11.51 21.11 -20.31
C PRO A 20 12.40 21.08 -19.05
N VAL A 21 12.28 20.03 -18.23
CA VAL A 21 13.11 19.85 -17.04
C VAL A 21 14.53 19.45 -17.45
N ARG A 22 15.53 20.09 -16.82
CA ARG A 22 16.95 19.83 -17.10
C ARG A 22 17.54 18.89 -16.04
N PHE A 23 18.42 18.02 -16.47
CA PHE A 23 19.16 17.09 -15.60
C PHE A 23 20.03 17.81 -14.54
N ASP A 24 20.61 18.95 -14.87
CA ASP A 24 21.57 19.68 -14.04
C ASP A 24 20.94 20.62 -13.02
N THR A 25 19.59 20.56 -12.83
CA THR A 25 18.94 21.34 -11.79
C THR A 25 19.03 20.62 -10.44
N PRO A 26 19.30 21.34 -9.31
CA PRO A 26 19.36 20.74 -7.99
C PRO A 26 18.09 19.94 -7.64
N GLU A 27 16.93 20.45 -8.04
CA GLU A 27 15.63 19.85 -7.78
C GLU A 27 15.48 18.52 -8.50
N TYR A 28 15.94 18.41 -9.75
CA TYR A 28 15.91 17.14 -10.50
C TYR A 28 16.90 16.13 -9.90
N ILE A 29 18.11 16.56 -9.55
CA ILE A 29 19.13 15.70 -8.93
C ILE A 29 18.59 15.14 -7.60
N GLN A 30 17.92 15.97 -6.80
CA GLN A 30 17.29 15.51 -5.55
C GLN A 30 16.20 14.49 -5.84
N PHE A 31 15.27 14.78 -6.75
CA PHE A 31 14.22 13.85 -7.15
C PHE A 31 14.81 12.51 -7.63
N TYR A 32 15.83 12.55 -8.48
CA TYR A 32 16.46 11.36 -9.02
C TYR A 32 17.09 10.50 -7.91
N ASN A 33 17.82 11.10 -6.99
CA ASN A 33 18.45 10.38 -5.88
C ASN A 33 17.40 9.76 -4.94
N ASP A 34 16.37 10.53 -4.60
CA ASP A 34 15.27 10.07 -3.76
C ASP A 34 14.51 8.91 -4.44
N LEU A 35 14.28 9.00 -5.74
CA LEU A 35 13.62 7.94 -6.52
C LEU A 35 14.45 6.66 -6.53
N ILE A 36 15.74 6.74 -6.81
CA ILE A 36 16.65 5.58 -6.79
C ILE A 36 16.65 4.93 -5.41
N GLN A 37 16.80 5.72 -4.35
CA GLN A 37 16.77 5.20 -2.98
C GLN A 37 15.44 4.51 -2.68
N TYR A 38 14.30 5.11 -3.04
CA TYR A 38 12.98 4.53 -2.83
C TYR A 38 12.80 3.19 -3.55
N ILE A 39 13.26 3.09 -4.81
CA ILE A 39 13.17 1.87 -5.62
C ILE A 39 13.94 0.72 -4.95
N TYR A 40 15.17 0.96 -4.48
CA TYR A 40 15.98 -0.06 -3.82
C TYR A 40 15.43 -0.44 -2.43
N GLU A 41 14.99 0.53 -1.63
CA GLU A 41 14.44 0.27 -0.29
C GLU A 41 13.15 -0.56 -0.34
N ASN A 42 12.38 -0.48 -1.43
CA ASN A 42 11.11 -1.20 -1.59
C ASN A 42 11.20 -2.40 -2.55
N HIS A 43 12.40 -2.75 -3.04
CA HIS A 43 12.64 -3.87 -3.94
C HIS A 43 11.83 -3.82 -5.25
N PHE A 44 11.76 -2.63 -5.87
CA PHE A 44 11.03 -2.41 -7.13
C PHE A 44 11.92 -2.43 -8.38
N GLU A 45 13.19 -2.83 -8.28
CA GLU A 45 14.18 -2.80 -9.37
C GLU A 45 13.74 -3.61 -10.59
N GLU A 46 13.05 -4.72 -10.38
CA GLU A 46 12.55 -5.61 -11.43
C GLU A 46 11.11 -5.32 -11.87
N SER A 47 10.46 -4.31 -11.27
CA SER A 47 9.08 -3.96 -11.60
C SER A 47 8.96 -3.38 -13.00
N ASP A 48 7.82 -3.61 -13.64
CA ASP A 48 7.56 -3.06 -14.97
C ASP A 48 7.42 -1.53 -14.92
N GLU A 49 6.89 -1.00 -13.82
CA GLU A 49 6.81 0.43 -13.55
C GLU A 49 8.20 1.07 -13.54
N TRP A 50 9.18 0.45 -12.85
CA TRP A 50 10.55 0.94 -12.82
C TRP A 50 11.20 0.89 -14.19
N LYS A 51 11.01 -0.18 -14.96
CA LYS A 51 11.52 -0.29 -16.32
C LYS A 51 11.01 0.83 -17.23
N ILE A 52 9.76 1.25 -17.06
CA ILE A 52 9.19 2.37 -17.82
C ILE A 52 9.74 3.71 -17.30
N ILE A 53 9.78 3.93 -15.98
CA ILE A 53 10.34 5.14 -15.37
C ILE A 53 11.78 5.34 -15.85
N SER A 54 12.63 4.34 -15.71
CA SER A 54 14.05 4.42 -16.02
C SER A 54 14.34 4.79 -17.48
N ARG A 55 13.47 4.40 -18.42
CA ARG A 55 13.58 4.79 -19.84
C ARG A 55 13.21 6.24 -20.12
N ASN A 56 12.42 6.86 -19.25
CA ASN A 56 11.95 8.24 -19.38
C ASN A 56 12.77 9.23 -18.54
N LEU A 57 13.67 8.75 -17.69
CA LEU A 57 14.59 9.61 -16.95
C LEU A 57 15.67 10.18 -17.87
N VAL A 58 16.13 11.39 -17.55
CA VAL A 58 17.30 12.00 -18.22
C VAL A 58 18.55 11.78 -17.38
N TYR A 59 19.66 11.44 -18.04
CA TYR A 59 20.91 11.04 -17.39
C TYR A 59 22.11 11.95 -17.73
N THR A 60 21.94 12.85 -18.68
CA THR A 60 23.04 13.73 -19.15
C THR A 60 22.62 15.18 -19.14
N SER A 61 23.58 16.08 -18.94
CA SER A 61 23.35 17.53 -18.93
C SER A 61 22.78 18.11 -20.23
N THR A 62 22.91 17.37 -21.34
CA THR A 62 22.36 17.74 -22.64
C THR A 62 20.92 17.28 -22.84
N GLN A 63 20.48 16.29 -22.08
CA GLN A 63 19.11 15.80 -22.17
C GLN A 63 18.14 16.70 -21.39
N ARG A 64 16.91 16.74 -21.87
CA ARG A 64 15.80 17.45 -21.26
C ARG A 64 14.58 16.57 -21.26
N MET A 65 13.89 16.52 -20.15
CA MET A 65 12.63 15.79 -20.02
C MET A 65 11.48 16.65 -20.53
N ALA A 66 10.79 16.19 -21.55
CA ALA A 66 9.57 16.80 -22.04
C ALA A 66 8.37 16.48 -21.14
N THR A 67 7.29 17.24 -21.29
CA THR A 67 6.05 17.03 -20.51
C THR A 67 5.49 15.61 -20.67
N GLY A 68 5.59 15.00 -21.86
CA GLY A 68 5.11 13.64 -22.12
C GLY A 68 5.86 12.58 -21.30
N GLU A 69 7.18 12.68 -21.23
CA GLU A 69 8.04 11.79 -20.44
C GLU A 69 7.74 11.94 -18.94
N GLY A 70 7.60 13.18 -18.47
CA GLY A 70 7.25 13.45 -17.09
C GLY A 70 5.88 12.94 -16.68
N ASN A 71 4.88 13.08 -17.56
CA ASN A 71 3.56 12.49 -17.32
C ASN A 71 3.62 10.96 -17.27
N THR A 72 4.45 10.34 -18.13
CA THR A 72 4.67 8.90 -18.09
C THR A 72 5.25 8.48 -16.74
N ILE A 73 6.25 9.18 -16.23
CA ILE A 73 6.83 8.91 -14.90
C ILE A 73 5.78 9.06 -13.81
N LEU A 74 4.97 10.11 -13.82
CA LEU A 74 3.90 10.32 -12.83
C LEU A 74 2.89 9.17 -12.82
N ILE A 75 2.46 8.69 -13.98
CA ILE A 75 1.55 7.54 -14.10
C ILE A 75 2.17 6.29 -13.47
N GLN A 76 3.46 6.04 -13.70
CA GLN A 76 4.13 4.88 -13.12
C GLN A 76 4.39 5.02 -11.62
N LEU A 77 4.64 6.23 -11.11
CA LEU A 77 4.71 6.48 -9.66
C LEU A 77 3.37 6.21 -8.98
N ASP A 78 2.25 6.61 -9.58
CA ASP A 78 0.91 6.28 -9.09
C ASP A 78 0.63 4.76 -9.15
N ALA A 79 1.16 4.05 -10.14
CA ALA A 79 1.06 2.59 -10.22
C ALA A 79 1.90 1.91 -9.12
N LEU A 80 3.14 2.36 -8.89
CA LEU A 80 3.98 1.89 -7.77
C LEU A 80 3.31 2.12 -6.42
N LYS A 81 2.66 3.26 -6.23
CA LYS A 81 1.92 3.56 -4.99
C LYS A 81 0.81 2.52 -4.74
N ARG A 82 0.04 2.18 -5.77
CA ARG A 82 -0.99 1.13 -5.66
C ARG A 82 -0.38 -0.22 -5.33
N ARG A 83 0.70 -0.59 -6.00
CA ARG A 83 1.43 -1.84 -5.76
C ARG A 83 2.01 -1.90 -4.34
N GLU A 84 2.58 -0.81 -3.84
CA GLU A 84 3.06 -0.73 -2.44
C GLU A 84 1.92 -0.99 -1.45
N LEU A 85 0.75 -0.39 -1.67
CA LEU A 85 -0.44 -0.63 -0.84
C LEU A 85 -0.88 -2.10 -0.91
N GLU A 86 -0.95 -2.69 -2.10
CA GLU A 86 -1.29 -4.10 -2.28
C GLU A 86 -0.31 -5.01 -1.52
N LEU A 87 1.00 -4.75 -1.60
CA LEU A 87 2.02 -5.52 -0.89
C LEU A 87 1.94 -5.35 0.63
N ARG A 88 1.67 -4.14 1.12
CA ARG A 88 1.51 -3.88 2.57
C ARG A 88 0.31 -4.61 3.17
N PHE A 89 -0.75 -4.80 2.40
CA PHE A 89 -1.96 -5.49 2.82
C PHE A 89 -2.03 -6.94 2.34
N ALA A 90 -0.96 -7.44 1.69
CA ALA A 90 -0.90 -8.84 1.28
C ALA A 90 -0.88 -9.75 2.52
N ILE A 91 -1.93 -10.56 2.67
CA ILE A 91 -2.02 -11.54 3.75
C ILE A 91 -1.25 -12.79 3.33
N ASP A 92 -0.25 -13.20 4.13
CA ASP A 92 0.32 -14.54 3.98
C ASP A 92 -0.65 -15.59 4.51
N TRP A 93 -1.50 -16.08 3.60
CA TRP A 93 -2.53 -17.07 3.93
C TRP A 93 -1.97 -18.37 4.49
N LYS A 94 -0.67 -18.67 4.34
CA LYS A 94 -0.04 -19.84 4.94
C LYS A 94 0.05 -19.72 6.47
N LEU A 95 0.10 -18.49 6.99
CA LEU A 95 0.14 -18.21 8.42
C LEU A 95 -1.26 -18.06 9.03
N VAL A 96 -2.31 -18.05 8.22
CA VAL A 96 -3.68 -17.89 8.67
C VAL A 96 -4.30 -19.25 8.97
N HIS A 97 -5.08 -19.33 10.07
CA HIS A 97 -5.75 -20.57 10.45
C HIS A 97 -6.72 -21.05 9.35
N PRO A 98 -6.80 -22.37 9.03
CA PRO A 98 -7.61 -22.92 7.94
C PRO A 98 -9.09 -22.51 7.97
N ASP A 99 -9.72 -22.43 9.15
CA ASP A 99 -11.12 -22.02 9.26
C ASP A 99 -11.33 -20.54 8.89
N ILE A 100 -10.36 -19.67 9.20
CA ILE A 100 -10.40 -18.26 8.78
C ILE A 100 -10.20 -18.17 7.27
N ILE A 101 -9.26 -18.95 6.69
CA ILE A 101 -9.06 -19.03 5.24
C ILE A 101 -10.37 -19.36 4.55
N ARG A 102 -11.08 -20.37 5.04
CA ARG A 102 -12.35 -20.85 4.45
C ARG A 102 -13.42 -19.76 4.35
N VAL A 103 -13.53 -18.87 5.34
CA VAL A 103 -14.60 -17.86 5.40
C VAL A 103 -14.21 -16.48 4.89
N ALA A 104 -12.90 -16.16 4.83
CA ALA A 104 -12.44 -14.82 4.58
C ALA A 104 -11.63 -14.65 3.27
N ARG A 105 -10.92 -15.70 2.83
CA ARG A 105 -9.96 -15.57 1.72
C ARG A 105 -10.60 -15.15 0.39
N SER A 106 -11.69 -15.79 -0.02
CA SER A 106 -12.36 -15.44 -1.28
C SER A 106 -12.85 -14.00 -1.27
N LEU A 107 -13.50 -13.57 -0.20
CA LEU A 107 -13.97 -12.20 -0.03
C LEU A 107 -12.82 -11.19 -0.13
N TYR A 108 -11.67 -11.49 0.49
CA TYR A 108 -10.49 -10.65 0.40
C TYR A 108 -9.94 -10.57 -1.03
N GLN A 109 -9.84 -11.70 -1.73
CA GLN A 109 -9.35 -11.77 -3.12
C GLN A 109 -10.28 -11.04 -4.10
N ASP A 110 -11.58 -11.04 -3.82
CA ASP A 110 -12.59 -10.34 -4.61
C ASP A 110 -12.70 -8.83 -4.25
N GLY A 111 -11.85 -8.33 -3.34
CA GLY A 111 -11.83 -6.92 -2.93
C GLY A 111 -12.86 -6.54 -1.86
N HIS A 112 -13.62 -7.50 -1.32
CA HIS A 112 -14.59 -7.31 -0.25
C HIS A 112 -13.91 -7.33 1.13
N TYR A 113 -12.97 -6.39 1.37
CA TYR A 113 -12.10 -6.40 2.55
C TYR A 113 -12.86 -6.29 3.87
N PHE A 114 -13.92 -5.48 3.92
CA PHE A 114 -14.74 -5.32 5.13
C PHE A 114 -15.48 -6.62 5.50
N GLU A 115 -16.12 -7.24 4.53
CA GLU A 115 -16.83 -8.51 4.68
C GLU A 115 -15.88 -9.64 5.03
N SER A 116 -14.70 -9.65 4.44
CA SER A 116 -13.62 -10.60 4.76
C SER A 116 -13.19 -10.49 6.22
N ALA A 117 -12.89 -9.27 6.68
CA ALA A 117 -12.52 -9.00 8.07
C ALA A 117 -13.66 -9.39 9.04
N ARG A 118 -14.89 -9.03 8.72
CA ARG A 118 -16.07 -9.39 9.51
C ARG A 118 -16.22 -10.91 9.63
N SER A 119 -16.09 -11.64 8.53
CA SER A 119 -16.20 -13.11 8.52
C SER A 119 -15.10 -13.77 9.34
N ALA A 120 -13.86 -13.26 9.25
CA ALA A 120 -12.74 -13.72 10.06
C ALA A 120 -13.02 -13.49 11.57
N PHE A 121 -13.53 -12.32 11.94
CA PHE A 121 -13.90 -12.01 13.35
C PHE A 121 -14.99 -12.91 13.90
N ILE A 122 -16.03 -13.19 13.12
CA ILE A 122 -17.11 -14.11 13.51
C ILE A 122 -16.54 -15.50 13.78
N GLU A 123 -15.67 -16.00 12.92
CA GLU A 123 -15.03 -17.31 13.09
C GLU A 123 -14.13 -17.37 14.32
N ILE A 124 -13.31 -16.32 14.56
CA ILE A 124 -12.47 -16.21 15.76
C ILE A 124 -13.35 -16.26 17.03
N ASN A 125 -14.42 -15.49 17.07
CA ASN A 125 -15.35 -15.46 18.22
C ASN A 125 -16.01 -16.82 18.45
N ALA A 126 -16.44 -17.49 17.38
CA ALA A 126 -17.02 -18.84 17.48
C ALA A 126 -16.03 -19.85 18.10
N ARG A 127 -14.76 -19.74 17.73
CA ARG A 127 -13.69 -20.60 18.27
C ARG A 127 -13.37 -20.29 19.72
N VAL A 128 -13.28 -19.02 20.07
CA VAL A 128 -13.06 -18.59 21.47
C VAL A 128 -14.18 -19.14 22.36
N LYS A 129 -15.43 -19.02 21.95
CA LYS A 129 -16.58 -19.60 22.66
C LYS A 129 -16.49 -21.12 22.81
N LYS A 130 -16.03 -21.80 21.77
CA LYS A 130 -15.89 -23.27 21.80
C LYS A 130 -14.74 -23.72 22.70
N LEU A 131 -13.63 -22.99 22.72
CA LEU A 131 -12.45 -23.33 23.53
C LEU A 131 -12.60 -22.94 24.99
N PHE A 132 -13.38 -21.88 25.26
CA PHE A 132 -13.55 -21.31 26.59
C PHE A 132 -15.05 -21.09 26.89
N PRO A 133 -15.84 -22.16 26.99
CA PRO A 133 -17.29 -22.08 27.20
C PRO A 133 -17.67 -21.46 28.57
N GLU A 134 -16.73 -21.46 29.52
CA GLU A 134 -16.88 -20.88 30.85
C GLU A 134 -16.69 -19.35 30.87
N LEU A 135 -16.12 -18.75 29.84
CA LEU A 135 -15.93 -17.29 29.78
C LEU A 135 -17.25 -16.59 29.69
N ARG A 136 -17.57 -15.81 30.75
CA ARG A 136 -18.79 -15.02 30.89
C ARG A 136 -18.45 -13.55 31.08
N GLY A 137 -19.28 -12.67 30.53
CA GLY A 137 -19.26 -11.25 30.87
C GLY A 137 -19.73 -10.97 32.30
N LYS A 138 -19.60 -9.72 32.73
CA LYS A 138 -20.08 -9.27 34.05
C LYS A 138 -21.60 -9.50 34.26
N ASP A 139 -22.33 -9.58 33.14
CA ASP A 139 -23.77 -9.87 33.09
C ASP A 139 -24.11 -11.37 33.10
N GLY A 140 -23.13 -12.23 33.25
CA GLY A 140 -23.26 -13.69 33.21
C GLY A 140 -23.51 -14.30 31.84
N LYS A 141 -23.60 -13.49 30.77
CA LYS A 141 -23.73 -13.97 29.41
C LYS A 141 -22.37 -14.38 28.85
N GLN A 142 -22.37 -15.30 27.89
CA GLN A 142 -21.16 -15.68 27.19
C GLN A 142 -20.56 -14.47 26.43
N LEU A 143 -19.26 -14.24 26.54
CA LEU A 143 -18.60 -13.11 25.87
C LEU A 143 -18.73 -13.21 24.35
N ASP A 144 -19.35 -12.22 23.74
CA ASP A 144 -19.60 -12.17 22.30
C ASP A 144 -18.55 -11.38 21.52
N GLY A 145 -17.48 -10.90 22.19
CA GLY A 145 -16.47 -10.05 21.56
C GLY A 145 -16.98 -8.67 21.10
N TYR A 146 -18.28 -8.42 21.25
CA TYR A 146 -18.90 -7.11 21.06
C TYR A 146 -19.14 -6.48 22.42
N PRO A 147 -18.54 -5.35 22.75
CA PRO A 147 -18.99 -4.57 23.90
C PRO A 147 -20.43 -4.12 23.60
N ASP A 148 -21.36 -4.57 24.44
CA ASP A 148 -22.73 -4.13 24.34
C ASP A 148 -22.75 -2.59 24.46
N ARG A 149 -23.07 -1.89 23.36
CA ARG A 149 -23.06 -0.42 23.29
C ARG A 149 -24.08 0.24 24.25
N LYS A 150 -24.82 -0.56 25.02
CA LYS A 150 -25.85 -0.10 25.92
C LYS A 150 -25.41 0.10 27.39
N SER A 151 -24.13 -0.13 27.70
CA SER A 151 -23.62 0.03 29.08
C SER A 151 -22.73 1.25 29.30
N VAL A 152 -22.83 2.28 28.44
CA VAL A 152 -22.24 3.59 28.70
C VAL A 152 -23.38 4.60 28.88
N VAL A 153 -23.93 4.63 30.07
CA VAL A 153 -24.66 5.76 30.64
C VAL A 153 -24.06 6.01 32.00
#